data_cb0eaa065e6e5ac3bb3df32f03c32a33
#
_entry.id   cb0eaa065e6e5ac3bb3df32f03c32a33
#
_cell.length_a   1.000
_cell.length_b   1.000
_cell.length_c   1.000
_cell.angle_alpha   90.00
_cell.angle_beta   90.00
_cell.angle_gamma   90.00
#
_symmetry.space_group_name_H-M   'P 1'
#
loop_
_entity.id
_entity.type
_entity.pdbx_description
1 polymer ?
#
loop_
_entity_poly.entity_id
_entity_poly.type
_entity_poly.pdbx_seq_one_letter_code
_entity_poly.pdbx_strand_id
1 'polypeptide(L)' 'KVCLQGGAIKRGDMLVTSSIAGVAMKADPDKVNVGQVLGKALEDYSTDGIGKIKVLVSVK' A
#
# COMPACT_ATOMS: atom_id res chain seq x y z
N LYS A 1 7.41 1.20 -4.35
CA LYS A 1 6.63 2.29 -4.94
C LYS A 1 5.16 2.16 -4.56
N VAL A 2 4.51 3.27 -4.37
CA VAL A 2 3.10 3.32 -3.99
C VAL A 2 2.36 4.34 -4.85
N CYS A 3 1.02 4.22 -4.88
CA CYS A 3 0.16 5.18 -5.58
C CYS A 3 -1.12 5.40 -4.77
N LEU A 4 -1.95 6.33 -5.23
CA LEU A 4 -3.21 6.68 -4.54
C LEU A 4 -4.43 5.92 -5.06
N GLN A 5 -4.24 4.85 -5.80
CA GLN A 5 -5.35 4.09 -6.39
C GLN A 5 -6.35 3.60 -5.33
N GLY A 6 -5.86 3.21 -4.17
CA GLY A 6 -6.70 2.81 -3.03
C GLY A 6 -7.00 3.94 -2.06
N GLY A 7 -6.66 5.18 -2.39
CA GLY A 7 -6.81 6.33 -1.53
C GLY A 7 -5.50 6.74 -0.86
N ALA A 8 -5.54 7.82 -0.10
CA ALA A 8 -4.37 8.32 0.61
C ALA A 8 -3.88 7.27 1.62
N ILE A 9 -2.57 7.11 1.70
CA ILE A 9 -1.95 6.14 2.58
C ILE A 9 -1.55 6.82 3.88
N LYS A 10 -1.88 6.20 5.00
CA LYS A 10 -1.46 6.66 6.32
C LYS A 10 -0.55 5.62 6.95
N ARG A 11 0.34 6.09 7.79
CA ARG A 11 1.23 5.20 8.54
C ARG A 11 0.41 4.11 9.24
N GLY A 12 0.82 2.87 9.06
CA GLY A 12 0.13 1.72 9.62
C GLY A 12 -0.87 1.06 8.69
N ASP A 13 -1.20 1.70 7.56
CA ASP A 13 -2.12 1.11 6.59
C ASP A 13 -1.51 -0.12 5.93
N MET A 14 -2.35 -1.12 5.69
CA MET A 14 -1.93 -2.30 4.93
C MET A 14 -1.89 -1.97 3.45
N LEU A 15 -0.91 -2.54 2.77
CA LEU A 15 -0.70 -2.31 1.34
C LEU A 15 -0.87 -3.60 0.55
N VAL A 16 -1.47 -3.48 -0.62
CA VAL A 16 -1.68 -4.59 -1.56
C VAL A 16 -1.21 -4.17 -2.95
N THR A 17 -1.19 -5.12 -3.89
CA THR A 17 -0.84 -4.78 -5.27
C THR A 17 -1.89 -3.86 -5.87
N SER A 18 -1.42 -2.89 -6.68
CA SER A 18 -2.30 -2.02 -7.45
C SER A 18 -2.46 -2.59 -8.86
N SER A 19 -3.20 -1.88 -9.72
CA SER A 19 -3.30 -2.25 -11.12
C SER A 19 -2.01 -1.98 -11.90
N ILE A 20 -1.08 -1.23 -11.30
CA ILE A 20 0.20 -0.90 -11.91
C ILE A 20 1.25 -1.89 -11.41
N ALA A 21 1.93 -2.58 -12.32
CA ALA A 21 2.94 -3.57 -11.95
C ALA A 21 4.06 -2.93 -11.12
N GLY A 22 4.43 -3.58 -10.02
CA GLY A 22 5.49 -3.11 -9.13
C GLY A 22 5.11 -1.95 -8.22
N VAL A 23 3.83 -1.56 -8.19
CA VAL A 23 3.35 -0.45 -7.38
C VAL A 23 2.27 -0.94 -6.42
N ALA A 24 2.38 -0.57 -5.15
CA ALA A 24 1.42 -0.94 -4.12
C ALA A 24 0.41 0.19 -3.89
N MET A 25 -0.70 -0.15 -3.29
CA MET A 25 -1.73 0.81 -2.91
C MET A 25 -2.28 0.45 -1.54
N LYS A 26 -3.02 1.39 -0.93
CA LYS A 26 -3.71 1.13 0.32
C LYS A 26 -4.76 0.04 0.12
N ALA A 27 -4.79 -0.92 1.02
CA ALA A 27 -5.79 -1.98 1.01
C ALA A 27 -7.12 -1.47 1.56
N ASP A 28 -8.22 -1.95 0.98
CA ASP A 28 -9.55 -1.73 1.55
C ASP A 28 -9.74 -2.79 2.64
N PRO A 29 -9.87 -2.40 3.91
CA PRO A 29 -9.98 -3.36 5.01
C PRO A 29 -11.15 -4.34 4.86
N ASP A 30 -12.19 -3.93 4.16
CA ASP A 30 -13.37 -4.76 3.97
C ASP A 30 -13.22 -5.79 2.86
N LYS A 31 -12.19 -5.64 2.03
CA LYS A 31 -12.02 -6.47 0.83
C LYS A 31 -10.71 -7.23 0.79
N VAL A 32 -9.79 -6.95 1.72
CA VAL A 32 -8.47 -7.56 1.68
C VAL A 32 -8.51 -8.97 2.25
N ASN A 33 -7.84 -9.88 1.56
CA ASN A 33 -7.58 -11.23 2.06
C ASN A 33 -6.18 -11.27 2.66
N VAL A 34 -6.00 -12.07 3.70
CA VAL A 34 -4.74 -12.15 4.44
C VAL A 34 -3.54 -12.40 3.51
N GLY A 35 -3.72 -13.26 2.53
CA GLY A 35 -2.62 -13.60 1.61
C GLY A 35 -2.25 -12.53 0.61
N GLN A 36 -3.02 -11.43 0.54
CA GLN A 36 -2.79 -10.37 -0.44
C GLN A 36 -2.00 -9.19 0.11
N VAL A 37 -1.79 -9.13 1.41
CA VAL A 37 -1.09 -8.02 2.03
C VAL A 37 0.40 -8.09 1.76
N LEU A 38 0.96 -7.03 1.18
CA LEU A 38 2.39 -6.93 0.91
C LEU A 38 3.17 -6.44 2.13
N GLY A 39 2.55 -5.60 2.94
CA GLY A 39 3.19 -5.04 4.11
C GLY A 39 2.38 -3.89 4.69
N LYS A 40 3.01 -3.14 5.59
CA LYS A 40 2.41 -1.96 6.21
C LYS A 40 3.20 -0.72 5.88
N ALA A 41 2.50 0.38 5.65
CA ALA A 41 3.15 1.66 5.42
C ALA A 41 3.79 2.16 6.71
N LEU A 42 5.02 2.62 6.62
CA LEU A 42 5.73 3.25 7.74
C LEU A 42 5.73 4.77 7.64
N GLU A 43 5.13 5.31 6.59
CA GLU A 43 5.02 6.75 6.34
C GLU A 43 3.66 7.03 5.71
N ASP A 44 3.22 8.29 5.84
CA ASP A 44 2.04 8.76 5.14
C ASP A 44 2.38 9.06 3.68
N TYR A 45 1.40 8.89 2.80
CA TYR A 45 1.56 9.25 1.39
C TYR A 45 0.23 9.75 0.83
N SER A 46 0.22 10.99 0.36
CA SER A 46 -0.99 11.61 -0.20
C SER A 46 -0.69 12.44 -1.45
N THR A 47 0.48 12.29 -2.03
CA THR A 47 0.89 13.02 -3.22
C THR A 47 0.44 12.26 -4.47
N ASP A 48 -0.11 12.99 -5.45
CA ASP A 48 -0.53 12.37 -6.71
C ASP A 48 0.65 11.73 -7.43
N GLY A 49 0.34 10.66 -8.18
CA GLY A 49 1.33 9.94 -8.95
C GLY A 49 1.93 8.78 -8.16
N ILE A 50 3.05 8.28 -8.67
CA ILE A 50 3.77 7.17 -8.06
C ILE A 50 4.91 7.73 -7.23
N GLY A 51 4.97 7.31 -5.97
CA GLY A 51 6.02 7.74 -5.06
C GLY A 51 6.67 6.58 -4.35
N LYS A 52 7.60 6.88 -3.47
CA LYS A 52 8.28 5.89 -2.64
C LYS A 52 8.08 6.24 -1.18
N ILE A 53 7.77 5.24 -0.38
CA ILE A 53 7.70 5.38 1.07
C ILE A 53 8.36 4.15 1.70
N LYS A 54 8.66 4.26 2.98
CA LYS A 54 9.15 3.11 3.73
C LYS A 54 7.99 2.18 4.02
N VAL A 55 8.22 0.89 3.86
CA VAL A 55 7.21 -0.15 4.06
C VAL A 55 7.81 -1.28 4.87
N LEU A 56 7.05 -1.75 5.86
CA LEU A 56 7.39 -2.98 6.56
C LEU A 56 6.83 -4.13 5.74
N VAL A 57 7.70 -4.86 5.06
CA VAL A 57 7.29 -5.96 4.19
C VAL A 57 6.84 -7.14 5.05
N SER A 58 5.66 -7.66 4.72
CA SER A 58 5.13 -8.85 5.38
C SER A 58 5.80 -10.07 4.75
N VAL A 59 6.61 -10.76 5.53
CA VAL A 59 7.33 -11.96 5.08
C VAL A 59 6.79 -13.16 5.84
N LYS A 60 6.52 -14.20 5.10
CA LYS A 60 6.06 -15.45 5.70
C LYS A 60 7.06 -16.54 5.49
#